data_118f2eb4944f33b0b0fe66fe2099def4
#
_entry.id   118f2eb4944f33b0b0fe66fe2099def4
#
_cell.length_a   1.000
_cell.length_b   1.000
_cell.length_c   1.000
_cell.angle_alpha   90.00
_cell.angle_beta   90.00
_cell.angle_gamma   90.00
#
_symmetry.space_group_name_H-M   'P 1'
#
loop_
_entity.id
_entity.type
_entity.pdbx_description
1 polymer ?
#
loop_
_entity_poly.entity_id
_entity_poly.type
_entity_poly.pdbx_seq_one_letter_code
_entity_poly.pdbx_strand_id
1 'polypeptide(L)'
;MVTNDKGAVSIKHAVMEGLARELWEHDEITPDAENQLIMSISPGPHATWRCCVYKEREILRWRIRLSENLDASPYATEPNPNVVQVIDPACEECPLSTYSVTDNCRLCLGKACQNSCRFGAITMTESRAHIDPNKCKECGMCANACPYGAIAHLERPCRKPCPVNAISYDENGICQIDDKKCIRCGQCIHSCPFGAIASKIDVLDVIRDIKAGKEVFAMCAPAIEGQFGKDITMGSIREALKEVGFTDMVEVGLGGDMTAAYEAEEWSEARKEGKKMTTSC
;
A
#
# COMPACT_ATOMS: atom_id res chain seq x y z
N MET A 1 12.26 -4.99 -3.06
CA MET A 1 12.17 -5.97 -1.95
C MET A 1 10.76 -5.84 -1.41
N VAL A 2 9.88 -6.78 -1.74
CA VAL A 2 8.50 -6.79 -1.23
C VAL A 2 8.61 -7.15 0.24
N THR A 3 8.26 -6.24 1.12
CA THR A 3 8.13 -6.57 2.54
C THR A 3 6.92 -7.49 2.66
N ASN A 4 7.19 -8.80 2.83
CA ASN A 4 6.18 -9.77 3.26
C ASN A 4 5.81 -9.44 4.72
N ASP A 5 5.14 -8.32 4.92
CA ASP A 5 4.56 -8.00 6.21
C ASP A 5 3.29 -8.84 6.41
N LYS A 6 3.51 -10.07 6.87
CA LYS A 6 2.43 -11.02 7.16
C LYS A 6 1.42 -10.44 8.17
N GLY A 7 1.86 -9.54 9.04
CA GLY A 7 0.98 -8.92 10.04
C GLY A 7 -0.06 -7.98 9.42
N ALA A 8 0.37 -6.99 8.62
CA ALA A 8 -0.56 -6.05 8.00
C ALA A 8 -1.48 -6.73 6.98
N VAL A 9 -0.96 -7.71 6.23
CA VAL A 9 -1.75 -8.52 5.29
C VAL A 9 -2.77 -9.38 6.03
N SER A 10 -2.38 -10.02 7.13
CA SER A 10 -3.28 -10.84 7.94
C SER A 10 -4.44 -10.02 8.53
N ILE A 11 -4.16 -8.84 9.06
CA ILE A 11 -5.19 -7.93 9.59
C ILE A 11 -6.14 -7.48 8.47
N LYS A 12 -5.60 -7.14 7.30
CA LYS A 12 -6.42 -6.77 6.13
C LYS A 12 -7.36 -7.91 5.75
N HIS A 13 -6.86 -9.14 5.68
CA HIS A 13 -7.66 -10.31 5.34
C HIS A 13 -8.73 -10.58 6.40
N ALA A 14 -8.39 -10.50 7.70
CA ALA A 14 -9.36 -10.70 8.77
C ALA A 14 -10.51 -9.69 8.74
N VAL A 15 -10.21 -8.42 8.43
CA VAL A 15 -11.25 -7.39 8.24
C VAL A 15 -12.14 -7.71 7.05
N MET A 16 -11.53 -8.02 5.89
CA MET A 16 -12.28 -8.32 4.66
C MET A 16 -13.14 -9.58 4.81
N GLU A 17 -12.57 -10.64 5.38
CA GLU A 17 -13.29 -11.90 5.62
C GLU A 17 -14.48 -11.70 6.57
N GLY A 18 -14.26 -10.96 7.68
CA GLY A 18 -15.32 -10.69 8.64
C GLY A 18 -16.46 -9.88 8.05
N LEU A 19 -16.16 -8.81 7.31
CA LEU A 19 -17.18 -7.99 6.65
C LEU A 19 -17.90 -8.76 5.52
N ALA A 20 -17.16 -9.52 4.72
CA ALA A 20 -17.75 -10.33 3.65
C ALA A 20 -18.69 -11.40 4.21
N ARG A 21 -18.31 -12.07 5.30
CA ARG A 21 -19.14 -13.07 5.98
C ARG A 21 -20.40 -12.42 6.54
N GLU A 22 -20.27 -11.29 7.24
CA GLU A 22 -21.41 -10.56 7.78
C GLU A 22 -22.39 -10.16 6.69
N LEU A 23 -21.89 -9.57 5.60
CA LEU A 23 -22.74 -9.16 4.48
C LEU A 23 -23.35 -10.36 3.73
N TRP A 24 -22.71 -11.53 3.74
CA TRP A 24 -23.23 -12.75 3.12
C TRP A 24 -24.36 -13.36 3.93
N GLU A 25 -24.20 -13.39 5.26
CA GLU A 25 -25.19 -13.94 6.19
C GLU A 25 -26.35 -12.97 6.45
N HIS A 26 -26.06 -11.66 6.45
CA HIS A 26 -27.01 -10.57 6.68
C HIS A 26 -27.00 -9.61 5.48
N ASP A 27 -28.06 -8.85 5.28
CA ASP A 27 -28.16 -7.94 4.12
C ASP A 27 -27.42 -6.62 4.34
N GLU A 28 -27.11 -6.29 5.58
CA GLU A 28 -26.46 -5.04 5.99
C GLU A 28 -25.37 -5.29 7.02
N ILE A 29 -24.31 -4.48 6.97
CA ILE A 29 -23.29 -4.41 8.01
C ILE A 29 -23.75 -3.35 9.01
N THR A 30 -24.04 -3.79 10.23
CA THR A 30 -24.47 -2.87 11.30
C THR A 30 -23.28 -2.35 12.08
N PRO A 31 -23.37 -1.17 12.73
CA PRO A 31 -22.31 -0.66 13.61
C PRO A 31 -21.97 -1.62 14.77
N ASP A 32 -22.91 -2.43 15.20
CA ASP A 32 -22.67 -3.46 16.22
C ASP A 32 -21.82 -4.61 15.66
N ALA A 33 -22.08 -5.05 14.44
CA ALA A 33 -21.29 -6.07 13.76
C ALA A 33 -19.84 -5.59 13.51
N GLU A 34 -19.66 -4.33 13.08
CA GLU A 34 -18.33 -3.73 12.96
C GLU A 34 -17.58 -3.72 14.31
N ASN A 35 -18.25 -3.30 15.38
CA ASN A 35 -17.65 -3.31 16.71
C ASN A 35 -17.29 -4.72 17.20
N GLN A 36 -18.14 -5.71 16.94
CA GLN A 36 -17.87 -7.12 17.24
C GLN A 36 -16.66 -7.63 16.45
N LEU A 37 -16.55 -7.30 15.18
CA LEU A 37 -15.41 -7.63 14.34
C LEU A 37 -14.12 -7.00 14.88
N ILE A 38 -14.15 -5.71 15.24
CA ILE A 38 -13.02 -5.01 15.85
C ILE A 38 -12.58 -5.71 17.15
N MET A 39 -13.55 -6.07 18.00
CA MET A 39 -13.27 -6.76 19.24
C MET A 39 -12.74 -8.20 19.03
N SER A 40 -13.13 -8.87 17.96
CA SER A 40 -12.61 -10.20 17.63
C SER A 40 -11.15 -10.15 17.18
N ILE A 41 -10.77 -9.11 16.42
CA ILE A 41 -9.40 -8.93 15.91
C ILE A 41 -8.47 -8.34 17.00
N SER A 42 -8.97 -7.41 17.82
CA SER A 42 -8.24 -6.77 18.92
C SER A 42 -9.02 -6.86 20.24
N PRO A 43 -9.07 -8.04 20.87
CA PRO A 43 -9.91 -8.29 22.05
C PRO A 43 -9.46 -7.53 23.30
N GLY A 44 -8.16 -7.27 23.45
CA GLY A 44 -7.58 -6.68 24.68
C GLY A 44 -7.42 -7.73 25.79
N PRO A 45 -7.07 -7.31 26.99
CA PRO A 45 -6.77 -5.94 27.44
C PRO A 45 -5.42 -5.39 26.96
N HIS A 46 -4.54 -6.25 26.43
CA HIS A 46 -3.22 -5.89 25.94
C HIS A 46 -3.22 -5.72 24.43
N ALA A 47 -2.50 -4.73 23.97
CA ALA A 47 -2.24 -4.53 22.55
C ALA A 47 -1.30 -5.63 22.01
N THR A 48 -1.51 -6.04 20.76
CA THR A 48 -0.74 -7.12 20.11
C THR A 48 0.20 -6.60 19.04
N TRP A 49 -0.13 -5.50 18.38
CA TRP A 49 0.61 -4.98 17.22
C TRP A 49 0.78 -3.47 17.20
N ARG A 50 0.27 -2.76 18.24
CA ARG A 50 0.46 -1.30 18.44
C ARG A 50 0.71 -0.99 19.91
N CYS A 51 0.97 0.30 20.20
CA CYS A 51 1.26 0.77 21.55
C CYS A 51 0.11 0.56 22.54
N CYS A 52 -1.15 0.55 22.07
CA CYS A 52 -2.32 0.31 22.91
C CYS A 52 -3.51 -0.21 22.09
N VAL A 53 -4.44 -0.87 22.79
CA VAL A 53 -5.67 -1.47 22.22
C VAL A 53 -6.55 -0.40 21.55
N TYR A 54 -6.62 0.80 22.08
CA TYR A 54 -7.43 1.88 21.53
C TYR A 54 -6.92 2.28 20.13
N LYS A 55 -5.61 2.37 19.95
CA LYS A 55 -4.99 2.67 18.66
C LYS A 55 -5.19 1.53 17.66
N GLU A 56 -5.08 0.28 18.09
CA GLU A 56 -5.38 -0.89 17.25
C GLU A 56 -6.80 -0.83 16.71
N ARG A 57 -7.77 -0.60 17.60
CA ARG A 57 -9.19 -0.54 17.26
C ARG A 57 -9.52 0.64 16.36
N GLU A 58 -8.88 1.79 16.57
CA GLU A 58 -9.06 2.94 15.69
C GLU A 58 -8.53 2.67 14.28
N ILE A 59 -7.36 2.06 14.16
CA ILE A 59 -6.81 1.64 12.87
C ILE A 59 -7.76 0.64 12.17
N LEU A 60 -8.38 -0.27 12.92
CA LEU A 60 -9.35 -1.21 12.35
C LEU A 60 -10.60 -0.50 11.84
N ARG A 61 -11.13 0.52 12.55
CA ARG A 61 -12.26 1.33 12.06
C ARG A 61 -11.96 1.99 10.72
N TRP A 62 -10.79 2.59 10.59
CA TRP A 62 -10.37 3.21 9.33
C TRP A 62 -10.23 2.19 8.19
N ARG A 63 -9.76 0.97 8.50
CA ARG A 63 -9.69 -0.12 7.52
C ARG A 63 -11.06 -0.62 7.09
N ILE A 64 -11.99 -0.76 8.01
CA ILE A 64 -13.39 -1.13 7.74
C ILE A 64 -13.98 -0.15 6.74
N ARG A 65 -13.86 1.15 6.97
CA ARG A 65 -14.34 2.18 6.05
C ARG A 65 -13.78 2.03 4.64
N LEU A 66 -12.47 1.81 4.50
CA LEU A 66 -11.86 1.55 3.19
C LEU A 66 -12.37 0.25 2.54
N SER A 67 -12.70 -0.75 3.35
CA SER A 67 -13.28 -2.01 2.85
C SER A 67 -14.73 -1.83 2.39
N GLU A 68 -15.43 -0.83 2.89
CA GLU A 68 -16.77 -0.40 2.45
C GLU A 68 -16.74 0.64 1.32
N ASN A 69 -15.58 0.82 0.68
CA ASN A 69 -15.36 1.82 -0.38
C ASN A 69 -15.55 3.27 0.08
N LEU A 70 -15.50 3.51 1.39
CA LEU A 70 -15.58 4.83 2.00
C LEU A 70 -14.19 5.45 2.15
N ASP A 71 -14.15 6.75 2.48
CA ASP A 71 -12.89 7.42 2.82
C ASP A 71 -12.33 6.90 4.15
N ALA A 72 -11.00 6.74 4.22
CA ALA A 72 -10.33 6.23 5.42
C ALA A 72 -10.67 7.07 6.65
N SER A 73 -10.56 8.39 6.54
CA SER A 73 -10.85 9.29 7.64
C SER A 73 -12.36 9.44 7.88
N PRO A 74 -12.86 9.14 9.08
CA PRO A 74 -14.25 9.45 9.45
C PRO A 74 -14.49 10.96 9.65
N TYR A 75 -13.43 11.77 9.65
CA TYR A 75 -13.49 13.22 9.88
C TYR A 75 -13.31 14.02 8.59
N ALA A 76 -13.22 13.36 7.44
CA ALA A 76 -13.11 14.03 6.15
C ALA A 76 -14.38 14.87 5.87
N THR A 77 -14.20 16.15 5.59
CA THR A 77 -15.29 17.06 5.24
C THR A 77 -15.62 17.02 3.76
N GLU A 78 -14.66 16.61 2.93
CA GLU A 78 -14.81 16.46 1.49
C GLU A 78 -14.39 15.04 1.07
N PRO A 79 -15.06 14.43 0.06
CA PRO A 79 -14.69 13.12 -0.44
C PRO A 79 -13.26 13.12 -0.99
N ASN A 80 -12.47 12.14 -0.61
CA ASN A 80 -11.14 11.93 -1.17
C ASN A 80 -11.24 11.09 -2.45
N PRO A 81 -10.93 11.65 -3.63
CA PRO A 81 -11.03 10.94 -4.90
C PRO A 81 -9.96 9.84 -5.06
N ASN A 82 -8.94 9.84 -4.20
CA ASN A 82 -7.86 8.87 -4.31
C ASN A 82 -8.28 7.50 -3.79
N VAL A 83 -8.10 6.47 -4.61
CA VAL A 83 -8.33 5.07 -4.23
C VAL A 83 -7.32 4.64 -3.15
N VAL A 84 -6.08 5.15 -3.22
CA VAL A 84 -5.03 4.86 -2.25
C VAL A 84 -5.03 5.95 -1.17
N GLN A 85 -5.32 5.57 0.06
CA GLN A 85 -5.48 6.51 1.17
C GLN A 85 -4.58 6.15 2.36
N VAL A 86 -4.39 7.09 3.24
CA VAL A 86 -3.58 6.96 4.45
C VAL A 86 -4.49 6.73 5.65
N ILE A 87 -4.10 5.79 6.48
CA ILE A 87 -4.70 5.53 7.79
C ILE A 87 -3.83 6.30 8.80
N ASP A 88 -4.21 7.54 9.08
CA ASP A 88 -3.42 8.46 9.90
C ASP A 88 -3.00 7.87 11.26
N PRO A 89 -3.90 7.21 12.02
CA PRO A 89 -3.51 6.59 13.29
C PRO A 89 -2.40 5.54 13.17
N ALA A 90 -2.17 4.99 11.97
CA ALA A 90 -1.12 4.02 11.71
C ALA A 90 0.18 4.66 11.22
N CYS A 91 0.20 5.95 10.86
CA CYS A 91 1.30 6.63 10.16
C CYS A 91 2.22 7.46 11.07
N GLU A 92 2.51 7.04 12.29
CA GLU A 92 3.23 7.87 13.27
C GLU A 92 4.70 7.54 13.48
N GLU A 93 5.16 6.37 13.04
CA GLU A 93 6.39 5.78 13.60
C GLU A 93 7.64 5.97 12.72
N CYS A 94 7.51 6.60 11.57
CA CYS A 94 8.65 6.76 10.67
C CYS A 94 9.48 8.00 11.01
N PRO A 95 10.83 7.89 11.02
CA PRO A 95 11.69 9.03 11.23
C PRO A 95 11.48 10.10 10.14
N LEU A 96 11.42 11.37 10.56
CA LEU A 96 11.26 12.51 9.64
C LEU A 96 12.57 12.90 8.94
N SER A 97 13.70 12.57 9.55
CA SER A 97 15.03 12.96 9.04
C SER A 97 15.54 11.92 8.04
N THR A 98 16.08 12.38 6.93
CA THR A 98 16.68 11.52 5.91
C THR A 98 18.09 11.07 6.26
N TYR A 99 18.85 11.83 7.06
CA TYR A 99 20.18 11.43 7.54
C TYR A 99 20.19 11.31 9.06
N SER A 100 20.64 10.16 9.56
CA SER A 100 20.74 9.86 10.98
C SER A 100 22.10 9.28 11.33
N VAL A 101 22.62 9.63 12.50
CA VAL A 101 23.87 9.08 13.03
C VAL A 101 23.55 7.80 13.80
N THR A 102 24.15 6.70 13.37
CA THR A 102 24.01 5.36 13.99
C THR A 102 25.01 5.16 15.13
N ASP A 103 24.87 4.07 15.86
CA ASP A 103 25.77 3.68 16.97
C ASP A 103 27.19 3.29 16.50
N ASN A 104 27.42 3.22 15.19
CA ASN A 104 28.77 3.08 14.63
C ASN A 104 29.62 4.33 14.79
N CYS A 105 29.07 5.45 15.24
CA CYS A 105 29.82 6.69 15.46
C CYS A 105 30.85 6.51 16.58
N ARG A 106 32.13 6.83 16.27
CA ARG A 106 33.25 6.68 17.19
C ARG A 106 33.76 8.01 17.74
N LEU A 107 33.04 9.12 17.56
CA LEU A 107 33.52 10.47 17.97
C LEU A 107 34.95 10.75 17.53
N CYS A 108 35.29 10.42 16.29
CA CYS A 108 36.65 10.48 15.79
C CYS A 108 37.23 11.90 15.89
N LEU A 109 38.51 12.01 16.17
CA LEU A 109 39.21 13.26 16.33
C LEU A 109 39.13 14.15 15.07
N GLY A 110 39.13 13.55 13.89
CA GLY A 110 39.08 14.26 12.62
C GLY A 110 37.77 14.92 12.29
N LYS A 111 36.66 14.54 12.97
CA LYS A 111 35.33 15.13 12.81
C LYS A 111 34.94 15.38 11.35
N ALA A 112 35.28 14.44 10.45
CA ALA A 112 35.13 14.60 9.00
C ALA A 112 33.71 14.95 8.57
N CYS A 113 32.69 14.36 9.23
CA CYS A 113 31.30 14.68 8.97
C CYS A 113 30.94 16.13 9.31
N GLN A 114 31.42 16.64 10.44
CA GLN A 114 31.20 18.04 10.86
C GLN A 114 31.88 19.00 9.90
N ASN A 115 33.16 18.73 9.57
CA ASN A 115 33.94 19.57 8.68
C ASN A 115 33.41 19.61 7.24
N SER A 116 32.79 18.54 6.79
CA SER A 116 32.17 18.48 5.45
C SER A 116 30.80 19.17 5.38
N CYS A 117 30.17 19.48 6.53
CA CYS A 117 28.85 20.09 6.55
C CYS A 117 28.92 21.61 6.36
N ARG A 118 28.62 22.09 5.15
CA ARG A 118 28.59 23.52 4.82
C ARG A 118 27.45 24.29 5.51
N PHE A 119 26.44 23.58 6.02
CA PHE A 119 25.28 24.19 6.65
C PHE A 119 25.34 24.23 8.17
N GLY A 120 26.45 23.77 8.76
CA GLY A 120 26.62 23.73 10.21
C GLY A 120 25.57 22.90 10.95
N ALA A 121 25.01 21.92 10.26
CA ALA A 121 23.93 21.07 10.81
C ALA A 121 24.44 19.97 11.76
N ILE A 122 25.78 19.79 11.88
CA ILE A 122 26.35 18.70 12.67
C ILE A 122 27.05 19.23 13.90
N THR A 123 26.64 18.78 15.06
CA THR A 123 27.22 19.04 16.37
C THR A 123 27.73 17.74 17.00
N MET A 124 28.77 17.83 17.83
CA MET A 124 29.23 16.68 18.60
C MET A 124 28.60 16.71 19.99
N THR A 125 28.03 15.60 20.38
CA THR A 125 27.55 15.35 21.76
C THR A 125 28.59 14.52 22.52
N GLU A 126 28.32 14.18 23.75
CA GLU A 126 29.22 13.35 24.58
C GLU A 126 29.39 11.91 24.05
N SER A 127 28.38 11.39 23.34
CA SER A 127 28.32 9.99 22.87
C SER A 127 28.47 9.83 21.36
N ARG A 128 28.03 10.79 20.55
CA ARG A 128 28.04 10.72 19.09
C ARG A 128 27.83 12.07 18.41
N ALA A 129 28.04 12.14 17.12
CA ALA A 129 27.62 13.29 16.32
C ALA A 129 26.07 13.37 16.31
N HIS A 130 25.52 14.56 16.23
CA HIS A 130 24.10 14.84 16.09
C HIS A 130 23.86 15.70 14.85
N ILE A 131 22.84 15.35 14.06
CA ILE A 131 22.42 16.11 12.87
C ILE A 131 21.14 16.85 13.22
N ASP A 132 21.17 18.17 13.16
CA ASP A 132 20.00 19.03 13.33
C ASP A 132 19.14 18.96 12.05
N PRO A 133 17.93 18.39 12.13
CA PRO A 133 17.06 18.21 10.95
C PRO A 133 16.62 19.54 10.34
N ASN A 134 16.52 20.62 11.13
CA ASN A 134 16.09 21.92 10.65
C ASN A 134 17.17 22.63 9.81
N LYS A 135 18.44 22.33 10.07
CA LYS A 135 19.59 22.87 9.33
C LYS A 135 20.04 21.95 8.21
N CYS A 136 19.71 20.66 8.27
CA CYS A 136 20.13 19.67 7.30
C CYS A 136 19.47 19.93 5.93
N LYS A 137 20.28 19.99 4.87
CA LYS A 137 19.84 20.12 3.48
C LYS A 137 19.93 18.81 2.70
N GLU A 138 20.08 17.70 3.40
CA GLU A 138 20.06 16.33 2.83
C GLU A 138 21.06 16.09 1.68
N CYS A 139 22.18 16.81 1.67
CA CYS A 139 23.14 16.76 0.58
C CYS A 139 24.06 15.52 0.60
N GLY A 140 24.06 14.72 1.67
CA GLY A 140 24.83 13.48 1.78
C GLY A 140 26.33 13.61 2.03
N MET A 141 26.90 14.83 2.03
CA MET A 141 28.33 15.04 2.16
C MET A 141 28.93 14.46 3.45
N CYS A 142 28.20 14.55 4.56
CA CYS A 142 28.62 13.99 5.84
C CYS A 142 28.66 12.45 5.85
N ALA A 143 27.72 11.80 5.16
CA ALA A 143 27.70 10.35 5.04
C ALA A 143 28.89 9.85 4.22
N ASN A 144 29.20 10.52 3.10
CA ASN A 144 30.32 10.18 2.26
C ASN A 144 31.69 10.46 2.95
N ALA A 145 31.73 11.47 3.81
CA ALA A 145 32.95 11.83 4.53
C ALA A 145 33.23 10.95 5.77
N CYS A 146 32.24 10.19 6.25
CA CYS A 146 32.40 9.39 7.45
C CYS A 146 33.17 8.09 7.18
N PRO A 147 34.38 7.90 7.75
CA PRO A 147 35.17 6.70 7.49
C PRO A 147 34.61 5.44 8.12
N TYR A 148 33.66 5.58 9.05
CA TYR A 148 33.02 4.46 9.74
C TYR A 148 31.62 4.11 9.15
N GLY A 149 31.15 4.81 8.12
CA GLY A 149 29.80 4.63 7.60
C GLY A 149 28.71 4.85 8.67
N ALA A 150 29.00 5.69 9.67
CA ALA A 150 28.11 5.90 10.81
C ALA A 150 26.93 6.82 10.54
N ILE A 151 26.79 7.36 9.33
CA ILE A 151 25.69 8.24 8.95
C ILE A 151 24.87 7.53 7.87
N ALA A 152 23.66 7.11 8.23
CA ALA A 152 22.74 6.42 7.36
C ALA A 152 21.77 7.40 6.70
N HIS A 153 21.51 7.19 5.42
CA HIS A 153 20.38 7.83 4.73
C HIS A 153 19.11 7.03 4.99
N LEU A 154 18.21 7.62 5.75
CA LEU A 154 16.92 7.02 6.08
C LEU A 154 15.86 7.67 5.21
N GLU A 155 15.32 6.91 4.27
CA GLU A 155 14.20 7.32 3.46
C GLU A 155 12.96 6.54 3.89
N ARG A 156 11.82 7.24 4.00
CA ARG A 156 10.58 6.57 4.38
C ARG A 156 10.21 5.50 3.36
N PRO A 157 9.88 4.29 3.81
CA PRO A 157 9.60 3.16 2.92
C PRO A 157 8.49 3.42 1.90
N CYS A 158 7.51 4.28 2.22
CA CYS A 158 6.42 4.62 1.30
C CYS A 158 6.87 5.55 0.16
N ARG A 159 7.79 6.49 0.44
CA ARG A 159 8.25 7.49 -0.56
C ARG A 159 9.22 6.91 -1.56
N LYS A 160 10.15 6.08 -1.07
CA LYS A 160 11.23 5.51 -1.89
C LYS A 160 10.76 4.81 -3.18
N PRO A 161 9.73 3.96 -3.17
CA PRO A 161 9.26 3.24 -4.35
C PRO A 161 8.28 4.05 -5.23
N CYS A 162 7.92 5.28 -4.84
CA CYS A 162 6.97 6.08 -5.60
C CYS A 162 7.62 6.66 -6.88
N PRO A 163 7.25 6.16 -8.09
CA PRO A 163 7.93 6.55 -9.32
C PRO A 163 7.61 7.98 -9.76
N VAL A 164 6.51 8.55 -9.25
CA VAL A 164 6.00 9.87 -9.63
C VAL A 164 6.12 10.90 -8.49
N ASN A 165 6.79 10.55 -7.39
CA ASN A 165 6.96 11.43 -6.23
C ASN A 165 5.65 12.06 -5.72
N ALA A 166 4.57 11.28 -5.67
CA ALA A 166 3.25 11.73 -5.22
C ALA A 166 3.13 11.80 -3.69
N ILE A 167 4.19 11.43 -2.93
CA ILE A 167 4.14 11.33 -1.48
C ILE A 167 4.86 12.53 -0.85
N SER A 168 4.13 13.24 -0.01
CA SER A 168 4.59 14.31 0.87
C SER A 168 4.21 14.02 2.33
N TYR A 169 4.47 14.93 3.22
CA TYR A 169 4.16 14.81 4.65
C TYR A 169 3.60 16.12 5.16
N ASP A 170 2.64 16.05 6.05
CA ASP A 170 2.10 17.21 6.75
C ASP A 170 3.00 17.67 7.91
N GLU A 171 2.54 18.67 8.68
CA GLU A 171 3.26 19.24 9.82
C GLU A 171 3.50 18.22 10.94
N ASN A 172 2.65 17.23 11.07
CA ASN A 172 2.77 16.13 12.03
C ASN A 172 3.60 14.97 11.48
N GLY A 173 4.07 15.07 10.24
CA GLY A 173 4.83 14.02 9.57
C GLY A 173 3.97 12.88 9.05
N ILE A 174 2.66 13.03 8.99
CA ILE A 174 1.75 12.05 8.41
C ILE A 174 1.86 12.10 6.89
N CYS A 175 1.85 10.93 6.26
CA CYS A 175 1.94 10.76 4.82
C CYS A 175 0.72 11.39 4.13
N GLN A 176 0.99 12.19 3.08
CA GLN A 176 -0.03 12.76 2.21
C GLN A 176 0.21 12.30 0.77
N ILE A 177 -0.85 11.90 0.09
CA ILE A 177 -0.78 11.40 -1.29
C ILE A 177 -1.44 12.41 -2.21
N ASP A 178 -0.67 12.98 -3.12
CA ASP A 178 -1.17 13.90 -4.16
C ASP A 178 -1.91 13.09 -5.25
N ASP A 179 -3.24 13.17 -5.26
CA ASP A 179 -4.10 12.44 -6.22
C ASP A 179 -3.79 12.79 -7.68
N LYS A 180 -3.41 14.04 -7.96
CA LYS A 180 -3.10 14.49 -9.31
C LYS A 180 -1.83 13.87 -9.88
N LYS A 181 -0.91 13.44 -9.01
CA LYS A 181 0.33 12.75 -9.39
C LYS A 181 0.23 11.24 -9.24
N CYS A 182 -0.62 10.76 -8.34
CA CYS A 182 -0.71 9.35 -8.00
C CYS A 182 -1.22 8.51 -9.17
N ILE A 183 -0.41 7.57 -9.64
CA ILE A 183 -0.78 6.61 -10.70
C ILE A 183 -1.41 5.32 -10.16
N ARG A 184 -1.72 5.27 -8.88
CA ARG A 184 -2.43 4.16 -8.20
C ARG A 184 -1.72 2.79 -8.32
N CYS A 185 -0.39 2.79 -8.45
CA CYS A 185 0.40 1.56 -8.65
C CYS A 185 0.52 0.68 -7.38
N GLY A 186 0.13 1.15 -6.19
CA GLY A 186 0.13 0.39 -4.95
C GLY A 186 1.49 0.17 -4.29
N GLN A 187 2.62 0.63 -4.86
CA GLN A 187 3.95 0.39 -4.32
C GLN A 187 4.12 0.89 -2.87
N CYS A 188 3.54 2.03 -2.54
CA CYS A 188 3.55 2.57 -1.19
C CYS A 188 2.78 1.69 -0.18
N ILE A 189 1.72 0.99 -0.61
CA ILE A 189 0.96 0.06 0.22
C ILE A 189 1.86 -1.11 0.63
N HIS A 190 2.54 -1.71 -0.35
CA HIS A 190 3.41 -2.86 -0.12
C HIS A 190 4.67 -2.53 0.67
N SER A 191 5.15 -1.29 0.56
CA SER A 191 6.40 -0.87 1.20
C SER A 191 6.20 -0.33 2.61
N CYS A 192 4.98 -0.03 3.04
CA CYS A 192 4.72 0.51 4.37
C CYS A 192 4.73 -0.59 5.43
N PRO A 193 5.73 -0.64 6.34
CA PRO A 193 5.83 -1.69 7.35
C PRO A 193 4.74 -1.61 8.41
N PHE A 194 4.10 -0.45 8.53
CA PHE A 194 3.01 -0.22 9.47
C PHE A 194 1.63 -0.50 8.87
N GLY A 195 1.56 -0.80 7.56
CA GLY A 195 0.30 -0.92 6.86
C GLY A 195 -0.57 0.34 6.95
N ALA A 196 0.08 1.51 7.07
CA ALA A 196 -0.62 2.79 7.18
C ALA A 196 -1.19 3.30 5.86
N ILE A 197 -0.85 2.67 4.75
CA ILE A 197 -1.39 3.02 3.43
C ILE A 197 -2.20 1.83 2.93
N ALA A 198 -3.43 2.09 2.53
CA ALA A 198 -4.35 1.09 2.03
C ALA A 198 -5.17 1.64 0.86
N SER A 199 -5.84 0.76 0.15
CA SER A 199 -6.76 1.13 -0.94
C SER A 199 -8.20 0.92 -0.52
N LYS A 200 -9.11 1.67 -1.12
CA LYS A 200 -10.53 1.32 -1.18
C LYS A 200 -10.69 -0.05 -1.86
N ILE A 201 -11.72 -0.77 -1.49
CA ILE A 201 -11.96 -2.15 -1.94
C ILE A 201 -13.43 -2.27 -2.29
N ASP A 202 -13.72 -2.89 -3.45
CA ASP A 202 -15.08 -3.05 -3.98
C ASP A 202 -15.68 -4.44 -3.70
N VAL A 203 -15.03 -5.27 -2.86
CA VAL A 203 -15.46 -6.65 -2.60
C VAL A 203 -16.90 -6.70 -2.06
N LEU A 204 -17.24 -5.80 -1.14
CA LEU A 204 -18.59 -5.76 -0.55
C LEU A 204 -19.64 -5.32 -1.58
N ASP A 205 -19.29 -4.43 -2.51
CA ASP A 205 -20.18 -4.00 -3.58
C ASP A 205 -20.48 -5.15 -4.55
N VAL A 206 -19.45 -5.96 -4.86
CA VAL A 206 -19.62 -7.20 -5.65
C VAL A 206 -20.55 -8.18 -4.95
N ILE A 207 -20.40 -8.37 -3.63
CA ILE A 207 -21.31 -9.25 -2.85
C ILE A 207 -22.74 -8.72 -2.89
N ARG A 208 -22.94 -7.42 -2.72
CA ARG A 208 -24.27 -6.78 -2.81
C ARG A 208 -24.89 -6.98 -4.19
N ASP A 209 -24.11 -6.84 -5.25
CA ASP A 209 -24.57 -7.04 -6.62
C ASP A 209 -24.98 -8.49 -6.90
N ILE A 210 -24.20 -9.46 -6.42
CA ILE A 210 -24.54 -10.89 -6.50
C ILE A 210 -25.85 -11.18 -5.74
N LYS A 211 -25.97 -10.69 -4.50
CA LYS A 211 -27.19 -10.88 -3.67
C LYS A 211 -28.40 -10.21 -4.27
N ALA A 212 -28.22 -9.09 -4.97
CA ALA A 212 -29.29 -8.41 -5.70
C ALA A 212 -29.71 -9.12 -6.99
N GLY A 213 -29.07 -10.24 -7.34
CA GLY A 213 -29.35 -11.03 -8.54
C GLY A 213 -28.89 -10.37 -9.84
N LYS A 214 -27.93 -9.45 -9.77
CA LYS A 214 -27.31 -8.88 -10.97
C LYS A 214 -26.39 -9.90 -11.63
N GLU A 215 -26.25 -9.78 -12.95
CA GLU A 215 -25.24 -10.55 -13.68
C GLU A 215 -23.85 -10.00 -13.40
N VAL A 216 -23.03 -10.77 -12.67
CA VAL A 216 -21.65 -10.42 -12.32
C VAL A 216 -20.71 -11.42 -12.97
N PHE A 217 -19.77 -10.93 -13.77
CA PHE A 217 -18.77 -11.74 -14.47
C PHE A 217 -17.40 -11.54 -13.83
N ALA A 218 -16.68 -12.63 -13.59
CA ALA A 218 -15.29 -12.56 -13.16
C ALA A 218 -14.35 -12.54 -14.36
N MET A 219 -13.34 -11.69 -14.35
CA MET A 219 -12.25 -11.69 -15.32
C MET A 219 -10.98 -12.22 -14.66
N CYS A 220 -10.46 -13.35 -15.14
CA CYS A 220 -9.28 -13.98 -14.58
C CYS A 220 -8.10 -13.93 -15.55
N ALA A 221 -6.99 -13.35 -15.11
CA ALA A 221 -5.74 -13.36 -15.87
C ALA A 221 -5.07 -14.74 -15.81
N PRO A 222 -4.31 -15.15 -16.84
CA PRO A 222 -3.60 -16.45 -16.85
C PRO A 222 -2.67 -16.65 -15.65
N ALA A 223 -2.17 -15.57 -15.05
CA ALA A 223 -1.31 -15.61 -13.87
C ALA A 223 -1.95 -16.22 -12.62
N ILE A 224 -3.28 -16.45 -12.61
CA ILE A 224 -3.98 -17.13 -11.52
C ILE A 224 -3.72 -18.65 -11.51
N GLU A 225 -3.35 -19.20 -12.68
CA GLU A 225 -3.06 -20.62 -12.83
C GLU A 225 -1.91 -21.05 -11.91
N GLY A 226 -2.11 -22.16 -11.21
CA GLY A 226 -1.13 -22.69 -10.26
C GLY A 226 -1.06 -21.99 -8.89
N GLN A 227 -1.76 -20.87 -8.67
CA GLN A 227 -1.75 -20.19 -7.37
C GLN A 227 -2.52 -20.96 -6.27
N PHE A 228 -3.48 -21.76 -6.63
CA PHE A 228 -4.28 -22.60 -5.72
C PHE A 228 -3.81 -24.07 -5.66
N GLY A 229 -2.68 -24.36 -6.28
CA GLY A 229 -2.14 -25.73 -6.36
C GLY A 229 -2.12 -26.27 -7.77
N LYS A 230 -1.32 -27.33 -7.98
CA LYS A 230 -1.08 -27.90 -9.32
C LYS A 230 -2.31 -28.59 -9.93
N ASP A 231 -3.23 -29.04 -9.08
CA ASP A 231 -4.42 -29.79 -9.49
C ASP A 231 -5.64 -28.89 -9.76
N ILE A 232 -5.50 -27.57 -9.51
CA ILE A 232 -6.58 -26.61 -9.72
C ILE A 232 -6.44 -26.00 -11.11
N THR A 233 -7.38 -26.31 -11.97
CA THR A 233 -7.47 -25.82 -13.35
C THR A 233 -8.32 -24.54 -13.45
N MET A 234 -8.19 -23.81 -14.56
CA MET A 234 -9.09 -22.67 -14.85
C MET A 234 -10.58 -23.07 -14.84
N GLY A 235 -10.90 -24.29 -15.29
CA GLY A 235 -12.25 -24.84 -15.21
C GLY A 235 -12.73 -24.99 -13.77
N SER A 236 -11.88 -25.50 -12.87
CA SER A 236 -12.21 -25.61 -11.45
C SER A 236 -12.44 -24.24 -10.81
N ILE A 237 -11.65 -23.22 -11.18
CA ILE A 237 -11.82 -21.85 -10.71
C ILE A 237 -13.16 -21.27 -11.21
N ARG A 238 -13.50 -21.52 -12.49
CA ARG A 238 -14.77 -21.07 -13.08
C ARG A 238 -15.98 -21.66 -12.32
N GLU A 239 -15.97 -22.95 -12.05
CA GLU A 239 -17.07 -23.60 -11.30
C GLU A 239 -17.15 -23.08 -9.86
N ALA A 240 -16.01 -22.91 -9.18
CA ALA A 240 -15.99 -22.33 -7.84
C ALA A 240 -16.56 -20.88 -7.82
N LEU A 241 -16.27 -20.07 -8.82
CA LEU A 241 -16.82 -18.72 -8.93
C LEU A 241 -18.35 -18.75 -9.15
N LYS A 242 -18.85 -19.70 -9.96
CA LYS A 242 -20.29 -19.90 -10.13
C LYS A 242 -20.98 -20.34 -8.83
N GLU A 243 -20.34 -21.21 -8.05
CA GLU A 243 -20.85 -21.61 -6.74
C GLU A 243 -20.94 -20.43 -5.76
N VAL A 244 -20.00 -19.47 -5.86
CA VAL A 244 -20.02 -18.22 -5.08
C VAL A 244 -21.13 -17.27 -5.57
N GLY A 245 -21.63 -17.43 -6.80
CA GLY A 245 -22.74 -16.64 -7.33
C GLY A 245 -22.40 -15.74 -8.51
N PHE A 246 -21.18 -15.84 -9.05
CA PHE A 246 -20.87 -15.19 -10.33
C PHE A 246 -21.63 -15.86 -11.48
N THR A 247 -22.05 -15.08 -12.46
CA THR A 247 -22.74 -15.58 -13.65
C THR A 247 -21.82 -16.46 -14.48
N ASP A 248 -20.59 -16.01 -14.73
CA ASP A 248 -19.56 -16.80 -15.38
C ASP A 248 -18.16 -16.15 -15.19
N MET A 249 -17.14 -16.82 -15.68
CA MET A 249 -15.75 -16.34 -15.70
C MET A 249 -15.27 -16.18 -17.13
N VAL A 250 -14.61 -15.06 -17.43
CA VAL A 250 -13.93 -14.79 -18.69
C VAL A 250 -12.42 -14.86 -18.50
N GLU A 251 -11.75 -15.63 -19.30
CA GLU A 251 -10.28 -15.69 -19.32
C GLU A 251 -9.73 -14.50 -20.10
N VAL A 252 -8.91 -13.67 -19.45
CA VAL A 252 -8.29 -12.49 -20.08
C VAL A 252 -7.37 -12.87 -21.24
N GLY A 253 -6.82 -14.11 -21.24
CA GLY A 253 -6.05 -14.66 -22.36
C GLY A 253 -6.82 -14.63 -23.67
N LEU A 254 -8.13 -14.93 -23.67
CA LEU A 254 -8.99 -14.82 -24.85
C LEU A 254 -9.02 -13.39 -25.41
N GLY A 255 -9.07 -12.38 -24.53
CA GLY A 255 -9.00 -10.98 -24.94
C GLY A 255 -7.66 -10.65 -25.60
N GLY A 256 -6.57 -11.19 -25.08
CA GLY A 256 -5.23 -11.06 -25.68
C GLY A 256 -5.17 -11.65 -27.09
N ASP A 257 -5.73 -12.85 -27.29
CA ASP A 257 -5.78 -13.50 -28.61
C ASP A 257 -6.62 -12.68 -29.61
N MET A 258 -7.76 -12.16 -29.17
CA MET A 258 -8.59 -11.26 -30.00
C MET A 258 -7.85 -9.99 -30.38
N THR A 259 -7.20 -9.33 -29.42
CA THR A 259 -6.40 -8.12 -29.65
C THR A 259 -5.28 -8.42 -30.65
N ALA A 260 -4.56 -9.52 -30.47
CA ALA A 260 -3.49 -9.92 -31.38
C ALA A 260 -3.99 -10.14 -32.83
N ALA A 261 -5.20 -10.67 -33.01
CA ALA A 261 -5.78 -10.85 -34.33
C ALA A 261 -6.11 -9.51 -35.01
N TYR A 262 -6.76 -8.58 -34.28
CA TYR A 262 -7.06 -7.25 -34.80
C TYR A 262 -5.80 -6.42 -35.07
N GLU A 263 -4.84 -6.43 -34.17
CA GLU A 263 -3.58 -5.69 -34.34
C GLU A 263 -2.73 -6.25 -35.48
N ALA A 264 -2.82 -7.54 -35.80
CA ALA A 264 -2.15 -8.12 -36.95
C ALA A 264 -2.68 -7.55 -38.28
N GLU A 265 -3.98 -7.28 -38.36
CA GLU A 265 -4.59 -6.62 -39.54
C GLU A 265 -4.12 -5.17 -39.63
N GLU A 266 -4.20 -4.40 -38.57
CA GLU A 266 -3.73 -3.01 -38.50
C GLU A 266 -2.23 -2.89 -38.82
N TRP A 267 -1.42 -3.81 -38.29
CA TRP A 267 0.00 -3.86 -38.58
C TRP A 267 0.27 -4.13 -40.06
N SER A 268 -0.50 -5.03 -40.67
CA SER A 268 -0.39 -5.34 -42.10
C SER A 268 -0.71 -4.08 -42.95
N GLU A 269 -1.72 -3.31 -42.60
CA GLU A 269 -2.09 -2.07 -43.28
C GLU A 269 -1.04 -0.99 -43.08
N ALA A 270 -0.61 -0.74 -41.82
CA ALA A 270 0.43 0.22 -41.51
C ALA A 270 1.74 -0.06 -42.28
N ARG A 271 2.09 -1.35 -42.41
CA ARG A 271 3.27 -1.74 -43.18
C ARG A 271 3.15 -1.43 -44.67
N LYS A 272 1.97 -1.59 -45.27
CA LYS A 272 1.72 -1.20 -46.67
C LYS A 272 1.87 0.31 -46.86
N GLU A 273 1.54 1.09 -45.86
CA GLU A 273 1.68 2.54 -45.87
C GLU A 273 3.07 3.04 -45.45
N GLY A 274 4.00 2.15 -45.13
CA GLY A 274 5.35 2.47 -44.65
C GLY A 274 5.40 3.08 -43.25
N LYS A 275 4.31 2.97 -42.46
CA LYS A 275 4.21 3.42 -41.08
C LYS A 275 4.85 2.39 -40.15
N LYS A 276 5.49 2.89 -39.07
CA LYS A 276 5.93 2.05 -37.96
C LYS A 276 4.82 1.97 -36.92
N MET A 277 4.50 0.78 -36.49
CA MET A 277 3.52 0.52 -35.45
C MET A 277 4.18 -0.30 -34.35
N THR A 278 3.91 0.02 -33.10
CA THR A 278 4.26 -0.77 -31.93
C THR A 278 2.98 -1.03 -31.16
N THR A 279 2.86 -2.22 -30.59
CA THR A 279 1.72 -2.61 -29.76
C THR A 279 2.16 -2.82 -28.34
N SER A 280 1.21 -2.73 -27.40
CA SER A 280 1.38 -3.10 -26.00
C SER A 280 0.18 -3.90 -25.56
N CYS A 281 0.40 -4.93 -24.77
CA CYS A 281 -0.70 -5.73 -24.21
C CYS A 281 -1.50 -4.96 -23.16
#